data_be3336edc8a9e3de296c94adff418dd9
#
_entry.id   be3336edc8a9e3de296c94adff418dd9
#
_cell.length_a   1.000
_cell.length_b   1.000
_cell.length_c   1.000
_cell.angle_alpha   90.00
_cell.angle_beta   90.00
_cell.angle_gamma   90.00
#
_symmetry.space_group_name_H-M   'P 1'
#
loop_
_entity.id
_entity.type
_entity.pdbx_description
1 polymer ?
#
loop_
_entity_poly.entity_id
_entity_poly.type
_entity_poly.pdbx_seq_one_letter_code
_entity_poly.pdbx_strand_id
1 'polypeptide(L)'
;MSNIQDLAPVEVWKHFHALTQIPRPSKKETEVIAFMKKFGEDLGLETIEDEVGNIIIKKPATPGMEDRKGVVLQGHLDMVPQKNSDKEFNFETDPIEALIDGEWVTANGTTLGSDNGIGVAAAMAVLESTTLKHGPVEALFTVDEETGMTGAFGLKPGLLDGDVLILS
;
A
#
# COMPACT_ATOMS: atom_id res chain seq x y z
N MET A 1 -16.07 -4.21 -20.49
CA MET A 1 -16.31 -3.42 -19.25
C MET A 1 -14.99 -2.76 -18.91
N SER A 2 -15.00 -1.47 -18.57
CA SER A 2 -13.78 -0.75 -18.17
C SER A 2 -13.27 -1.37 -16.87
N ASN A 3 -11.97 -1.66 -16.80
CA ASN A 3 -11.33 -2.17 -15.59
C ASN A 3 -10.83 -0.97 -14.78
N ILE A 4 -10.85 -1.04 -13.45
CA ILE A 4 -10.35 0.04 -12.59
C ILE A 4 -8.88 0.35 -12.84
N GLN A 5 -8.08 -0.63 -13.24
CA GLN A 5 -6.66 -0.44 -13.59
C GLN A 5 -6.42 0.48 -14.80
N ASP A 6 -7.47 0.76 -15.59
CA ASP A 6 -7.40 1.64 -16.76
C ASP A 6 -7.76 3.11 -16.43
N LEU A 7 -8.13 3.38 -15.18
CA LEU A 7 -8.43 4.73 -14.71
C LEU A 7 -7.16 5.58 -14.61
N ALA A 8 -7.31 6.90 -14.66
CA ALA A 8 -6.19 7.83 -14.51
C ALA A 8 -6.11 8.35 -13.04
N PRO A 9 -4.90 8.48 -12.45
CA PRO A 9 -3.60 8.11 -13.02
C PRO A 9 -3.38 6.59 -13.03
N VAL A 10 -2.99 6.06 -14.20
CA VAL A 10 -2.90 4.60 -14.44
C VAL A 10 -1.94 3.92 -13.43
N GLU A 11 -0.85 4.57 -13.08
CA GLU A 11 0.15 4.04 -12.15
C GLU A 11 -0.46 3.73 -10.77
N VAL A 12 -1.34 4.59 -10.27
CA VAL A 12 -2.02 4.39 -8.98
C VAL A 12 -3.07 3.29 -9.09
N TRP A 13 -3.94 3.38 -10.10
CA TRP A 13 -5.04 2.43 -10.25
C TRP A 13 -4.60 1.01 -10.57
N LYS A 14 -3.49 0.85 -11.32
CA LYS A 14 -2.84 -0.44 -11.54
C LYS A 14 -2.42 -1.10 -10.22
N HIS A 15 -1.77 -0.35 -9.34
CA HIS A 15 -1.35 -0.86 -8.04
C HIS A 15 -2.53 -1.10 -7.11
N PHE A 16 -3.51 -0.20 -7.09
CA PHE A 16 -4.72 -0.42 -6.31
C PHE A 16 -5.45 -1.69 -6.75
N HIS A 17 -5.61 -1.90 -8.07
CA HIS A 17 -6.17 -3.15 -8.58
C HIS A 17 -5.37 -4.38 -8.13
N ALA A 18 -4.04 -4.34 -8.18
CA ALA A 18 -3.22 -5.45 -7.69
C ALA A 18 -3.49 -5.76 -6.20
N LEU A 19 -3.62 -4.73 -5.36
CA LEU A 19 -3.94 -4.88 -3.94
C LEU A 19 -5.35 -5.46 -3.71
N THR A 20 -6.34 -5.16 -4.57
CA THR A 20 -7.67 -5.77 -4.47
C THR A 20 -7.67 -7.27 -4.76
N GLN A 21 -6.65 -7.79 -5.46
CA GLN A 21 -6.52 -9.21 -5.78
C GLN A 21 -5.85 -10.03 -4.67
N ILE A 22 -5.34 -9.37 -3.63
CA ILE A 22 -4.62 -10.00 -2.51
C ILE A 22 -5.49 -9.92 -1.25
N PRO A 23 -5.89 -11.06 -0.66
CA PRO A 23 -6.54 -11.09 0.65
C PRO A 23 -5.66 -10.44 1.72
N ARG A 24 -6.22 -9.42 2.41
CA ARG A 24 -5.47 -8.64 3.41
C ARG A 24 -6.34 -8.15 4.58
N PRO A 25 -7.26 -8.98 5.12
CA PRO A 25 -8.02 -8.57 6.29
C PRO A 25 -7.06 -8.42 7.49
N SER A 26 -7.37 -7.48 8.39
CA SER A 26 -6.56 -7.21 9.59
C SER A 26 -6.21 -8.48 10.33
N LYS A 27 -4.95 -8.61 10.77
CA LYS A 27 -4.33 -9.80 11.39
C LYS A 27 -4.12 -11.01 10.48
N LYS A 28 -4.31 -10.85 9.16
CA LYS A 28 -4.11 -11.89 8.16
C LYS A 28 -3.36 -11.36 6.93
N GLU A 29 -2.34 -10.53 7.16
CA GLU A 29 -1.65 -9.76 6.13
C GLU A 29 -0.47 -10.50 5.49
N THR A 30 -0.25 -11.78 5.79
CA THR A 30 0.93 -12.54 5.33
C THR A 30 1.15 -12.45 3.82
N GLU A 31 0.07 -12.53 3.02
CA GLU A 31 0.18 -12.49 1.55
C GLU A 31 0.54 -11.08 1.04
N VAL A 32 -0.09 -10.04 1.60
CA VAL A 32 0.20 -8.66 1.18
C VAL A 32 1.59 -8.20 1.66
N ILE A 33 2.06 -8.66 2.83
CA ILE A 33 3.43 -8.44 3.30
C ILE A 33 4.42 -9.04 2.31
N ALA A 34 4.24 -10.32 1.93
CA ALA A 34 5.10 -10.99 0.96
C ALA A 34 5.08 -10.28 -0.41
N PHE A 35 3.90 -9.83 -0.86
CA PHE A 35 3.76 -9.06 -2.09
C PHE A 35 4.54 -7.74 -2.03
N MET A 36 4.40 -6.96 -0.95
CA MET A 36 5.09 -5.67 -0.81
C MET A 36 6.60 -5.84 -0.72
N LYS A 37 7.06 -6.85 0.01
CA LYS A 37 8.48 -7.19 0.08
C LYS A 37 9.05 -7.50 -1.31
N LYS A 38 8.37 -8.39 -2.04
CA LYS A 38 8.75 -8.73 -3.42
C LYS A 38 8.72 -7.51 -4.34
N PHE A 39 7.74 -6.63 -4.20
CA PHE A 39 7.64 -5.41 -4.99
C PHE A 39 8.88 -4.51 -4.84
N GLY A 40 9.33 -4.27 -3.60
CA GLY A 40 10.54 -3.47 -3.36
C GLY A 40 11.81 -4.15 -3.88
N GLU A 41 11.93 -5.46 -3.67
CA GLU A 41 13.07 -6.27 -4.16
C GLU A 41 13.13 -6.29 -5.70
N ASP A 42 12.00 -6.45 -6.38
CA ASP A 42 11.91 -6.44 -7.85
C ASP A 42 12.33 -5.09 -8.45
N LEU A 43 12.12 -4.00 -7.73
CA LEU A 43 12.60 -2.65 -8.10
C LEU A 43 14.09 -2.46 -7.81
N GLY A 44 14.75 -3.39 -7.14
CA GLY A 44 16.14 -3.28 -6.69
C GLY A 44 16.33 -2.24 -5.59
N LEU A 45 15.28 -1.93 -4.82
CA LEU A 45 15.30 -1.00 -3.71
C LEU A 45 15.60 -1.69 -2.39
N GLU A 46 16.25 -0.98 -1.46
CA GLU A 46 16.40 -1.48 -0.10
C GLU A 46 15.04 -1.72 0.51
N THR A 47 14.78 -2.97 0.92
CA THR A 47 13.48 -3.40 1.43
C THR A 47 13.69 -4.12 2.76
N ILE A 48 13.05 -3.60 3.81
CA ILE A 48 13.17 -4.09 5.18
C ILE A 48 11.79 -4.59 5.63
N GLU A 49 11.74 -5.79 6.16
CA GLU A 49 10.62 -6.29 6.96
C GLU A 49 11.04 -6.22 8.43
N ASP A 50 10.30 -5.46 9.23
CA ASP A 50 10.62 -5.33 10.66
C ASP A 50 10.07 -6.49 11.49
N GLU A 51 10.33 -6.46 12.81
CA GLU A 51 9.97 -7.53 13.73
C GLU A 51 8.44 -7.77 13.85
N VAL A 52 7.62 -6.79 13.51
CA VAL A 52 6.16 -6.88 13.60
C VAL A 52 5.48 -7.06 12.24
N GLY A 53 6.26 -7.07 11.15
CA GLY A 53 5.76 -7.28 9.79
C GLY A 53 5.52 -6.01 8.98
N ASN A 54 5.89 -4.83 9.47
CA ASN A 54 5.89 -3.63 8.64
C ASN A 54 6.91 -3.77 7.52
N ILE A 55 6.59 -3.22 6.35
CA ILE A 55 7.51 -3.15 5.21
C ILE A 55 7.96 -1.71 5.02
N ILE A 56 9.28 -1.53 4.96
CA ILE A 56 9.92 -0.25 4.65
C ILE A 56 10.70 -0.39 3.36
N ILE A 57 10.43 0.48 2.39
CA ILE A 57 11.13 0.49 1.10
C ILE A 57 11.79 1.85 0.93
N LYS A 58 13.12 1.86 0.72
CA LYS A 58 13.90 3.09 0.60
C LYS A 58 14.32 3.34 -0.84
N LYS A 59 13.96 4.50 -1.37
CA LYS A 59 14.30 4.95 -2.71
C LYS A 59 15.29 6.11 -2.63
N PRO A 60 16.51 5.95 -3.17
CA PRO A 60 17.50 7.04 -3.22
C PRO A 60 16.97 8.26 -3.98
N ALA A 61 17.49 9.43 -3.63
CA ALA A 61 17.21 10.66 -4.36
C ALA A 61 17.56 10.53 -5.85
N THR A 62 16.83 11.22 -6.70
CA THR A 62 17.24 11.38 -8.10
C THR A 62 18.53 12.24 -8.17
N PRO A 63 19.42 11.99 -9.17
CA PRO A 63 20.67 12.73 -9.28
C PRO A 63 20.48 14.24 -9.21
N GLY A 64 21.21 14.90 -8.31
CA GLY A 64 21.14 16.33 -8.05
C GLY A 64 20.05 16.76 -7.07
N MET A 65 19.39 15.80 -6.39
CA MET A 65 18.37 16.06 -5.37
C MET A 65 18.74 15.47 -3.99
N GLU A 66 19.99 15.06 -3.82
CA GLU A 66 20.47 14.38 -2.61
C GLU A 66 20.45 15.26 -1.36
N ASP A 67 20.49 16.58 -1.56
CA ASP A 67 20.44 17.59 -0.49
C ASP A 67 19.01 17.94 -0.05
N ARG A 68 18.01 17.35 -0.67
CA ARG A 68 16.61 17.58 -0.32
C ARG A 68 16.22 16.78 0.92
N LYS A 69 15.22 17.30 1.64
CA LYS A 69 14.64 16.57 2.79
C LYS A 69 14.10 15.23 2.36
N GLY A 70 14.37 14.21 3.17
CA GLY A 70 13.79 12.91 3.03
C GLY A 70 12.29 12.92 3.37
N VAL A 71 11.50 12.17 2.60
CA VAL A 71 10.05 12.06 2.80
C VAL A 71 9.69 10.62 3.06
N VAL A 72 8.92 10.38 4.13
CA VAL A 72 8.30 9.08 4.42
C VAL A 72 6.85 9.14 3.98
N LEU A 73 6.45 8.23 3.08
CA LEU A 73 5.05 7.99 2.69
C LEU A 73 4.54 6.83 3.52
N GLN A 74 3.55 7.05 4.36
CA GLN A 74 3.01 6.00 5.22
C GLN A 74 1.58 5.64 4.82
N GLY A 75 1.29 4.34 4.79
CA GLY A 75 -0.02 3.76 4.66
C GLY A 75 -0.07 2.41 5.35
N HIS A 76 -1.28 1.84 5.56
CA HIS A 76 -1.42 0.51 6.14
C HIS A 76 -1.88 -0.53 5.13
N LEU A 77 -1.42 -1.77 5.33
CA LEU A 77 -1.66 -2.86 4.38
C LEU A 77 -3.00 -3.57 4.61
N ASP A 78 -3.47 -3.61 5.83
CA ASP A 78 -4.71 -4.30 6.20
C ASP A 78 -5.96 -3.52 5.78
N MET A 79 -7.09 -4.17 5.84
CA MET A 79 -8.41 -3.59 5.58
C MET A 79 -9.48 -4.21 6.48
N VAL A 80 -10.53 -3.44 6.78
CA VAL A 80 -11.74 -3.91 7.46
C VAL A 80 -12.48 -4.95 6.61
N PRO A 81 -12.67 -6.19 7.07
CA PRO A 81 -13.37 -7.24 6.34
C PRO A 81 -14.88 -7.21 6.60
N GLN A 82 -15.62 -6.36 5.89
CA GLN A 82 -17.09 -6.25 6.01
C GLN A 82 -17.78 -6.58 4.69
N LYS A 83 -18.93 -7.23 4.76
CA LYS A 83 -19.75 -7.60 3.58
C LYS A 83 -21.24 -7.51 3.88
N ASN A 84 -22.03 -7.42 2.82
CA ASN A 84 -23.48 -7.54 2.92
C ASN A 84 -23.88 -8.94 3.45
N SER A 85 -24.98 -9.00 4.19
CA SER A 85 -25.43 -10.25 4.85
C SER A 85 -25.78 -11.38 3.88
N ASP A 86 -26.17 -11.04 2.67
CA ASP A 86 -26.53 -11.96 1.58
C ASP A 86 -25.35 -12.32 0.66
N LYS A 87 -24.18 -11.73 0.86
CA LYS A 87 -22.99 -12.01 0.05
C LYS A 87 -22.21 -13.20 0.60
N GLU A 88 -22.03 -14.24 -0.22
CA GLU A 88 -21.05 -15.28 0.06
C GLU A 88 -19.66 -14.78 -0.36
N PHE A 89 -18.75 -14.66 0.59
CA PHE A 89 -17.39 -14.15 0.37
C PHE A 89 -16.50 -14.50 1.56
N ASN A 90 -15.26 -14.87 1.30
CA ASN A 90 -14.24 -15.16 2.30
C ASN A 90 -13.05 -14.20 2.14
N PHE A 91 -12.89 -13.25 3.05
CA PHE A 91 -11.81 -12.26 3.02
C PHE A 91 -10.40 -12.85 3.16
N GLU A 92 -10.25 -14.09 3.57
CA GLU A 92 -8.95 -14.76 3.67
C GLU A 92 -8.53 -15.45 2.34
N THR A 93 -9.44 -15.58 1.36
CA THR A 93 -9.14 -16.31 0.12
C THR A 93 -9.62 -15.64 -1.15
N ASP A 94 -10.66 -14.80 -1.07
CA ASP A 94 -11.31 -14.27 -2.25
C ASP A 94 -10.80 -12.85 -2.58
N PRO A 95 -10.54 -12.54 -3.85
CA PRO A 95 -10.17 -11.20 -4.28
C PRO A 95 -11.39 -10.26 -4.20
N ILE A 96 -11.15 -8.98 -3.88
CA ILE A 96 -12.19 -7.96 -3.91
C ILE A 96 -12.58 -7.67 -5.36
N GLU A 97 -13.87 -7.80 -5.66
CA GLU A 97 -14.44 -7.44 -6.95
C GLU A 97 -14.73 -5.95 -7.01
N ALA A 98 -13.74 -5.16 -7.45
CA ALA A 98 -13.89 -3.71 -7.60
C ALA A 98 -14.66 -3.37 -8.88
N LEU A 99 -15.60 -2.43 -8.79
CA LEU A 99 -16.51 -2.02 -9.86
C LEU A 99 -16.43 -0.51 -10.08
N ILE A 100 -16.64 -0.08 -11.32
CA ILE A 100 -16.87 1.33 -11.66
C ILE A 100 -18.38 1.56 -11.72
N ASP A 101 -18.88 2.44 -10.84
CA ASP A 101 -20.28 2.84 -10.77
C ASP A 101 -20.40 4.36 -10.95
N GLY A 102 -20.61 4.79 -12.18
CA GLY A 102 -20.62 6.20 -12.56
C GLY A 102 -19.26 6.87 -12.30
N GLU A 103 -19.22 7.80 -11.35
CA GLU A 103 -18.00 8.50 -10.93
C GLU A 103 -17.28 7.84 -9.74
N TRP A 104 -17.79 6.71 -9.26
CA TRP A 104 -17.29 6.02 -8.08
C TRP A 104 -16.62 4.69 -8.44
N VAL A 105 -15.63 4.32 -7.64
CA VAL A 105 -15.15 2.93 -7.56
C VAL A 105 -15.70 2.31 -6.29
N THR A 106 -16.38 1.19 -6.43
CA THR A 106 -17.04 0.47 -5.35
C THR A 106 -16.60 -0.99 -5.34
N ALA A 107 -17.09 -1.77 -4.38
CA ALA A 107 -16.91 -3.22 -4.37
C ALA A 107 -18.27 -3.94 -4.43
N ASN A 108 -18.28 -5.12 -5.02
CA ASN A 108 -19.50 -5.92 -5.17
C ASN A 108 -19.92 -6.58 -3.84
N GLY A 109 -20.60 -5.80 -3.02
CA GLY A 109 -21.20 -6.27 -1.76
C GLY A 109 -20.20 -6.49 -0.61
N THR A 110 -18.98 -5.97 -0.74
CA THR A 110 -17.95 -6.00 0.32
C THR A 110 -17.38 -4.60 0.54
N THR A 111 -16.56 -4.43 1.59
CA THR A 111 -15.63 -3.30 1.69
C THR A 111 -14.65 -3.33 0.52
N LEU A 112 -14.25 -2.15 0.03
CA LEU A 112 -13.33 -2.01 -1.11
C LEU A 112 -11.86 -2.09 -0.67
N GLY A 113 -11.56 -1.70 0.57
CA GLY A 113 -10.19 -1.57 1.06
C GLY A 113 -9.43 -0.38 0.47
N SER A 114 -10.14 0.69 0.09
CA SER A 114 -9.51 1.95 -0.34
C SER A 114 -8.80 2.65 0.81
N ASP A 115 -9.30 2.50 2.02
CA ASP A 115 -8.60 2.74 3.26
C ASP A 115 -7.80 1.46 3.63
N ASN A 116 -6.50 1.47 3.60
CA ASN A 116 -5.61 2.51 3.06
C ASN A 116 -4.98 2.10 1.72
N GLY A 117 -5.66 1.20 0.96
CA GLY A 117 -5.14 0.64 -0.29
C GLY A 117 -4.81 1.69 -1.35
N ILE A 118 -5.54 2.82 -1.39
CA ILE A 118 -5.26 3.86 -2.39
C ILE A 118 -4.00 4.66 -2.02
N GLY A 119 -3.77 4.94 -0.74
CA GLY A 119 -2.55 5.56 -0.26
C GLY A 119 -1.33 4.66 -0.47
N VAL A 120 -1.46 3.37 -0.17
CA VAL A 120 -0.43 2.36 -0.48
C VAL A 120 -0.13 2.33 -1.98
N ALA A 121 -1.16 2.30 -2.83
CA ALA A 121 -0.98 2.30 -4.29
C ALA A 121 -0.29 3.59 -4.79
N ALA A 122 -0.60 4.74 -4.21
CA ALA A 122 0.07 5.99 -4.55
C ALA A 122 1.56 5.97 -4.17
N ALA A 123 1.90 5.46 -2.99
CA ALA A 123 3.29 5.27 -2.57
C ALA A 123 4.03 4.29 -3.50
N MET A 124 3.40 3.18 -3.88
CA MET A 124 3.96 2.24 -4.87
C MET A 124 4.24 2.91 -6.21
N ALA A 125 3.33 3.74 -6.70
CA ALA A 125 3.51 4.48 -7.95
C ALA A 125 4.71 5.44 -7.88
N VAL A 126 4.94 6.10 -6.74
CA VAL A 126 6.12 6.93 -6.50
C VAL A 126 7.41 6.09 -6.49
N LEU A 127 7.39 4.94 -5.80
CA LEU A 127 8.54 4.04 -5.74
C LEU A 127 8.91 3.48 -7.12
N GLU A 128 7.93 3.06 -7.94
CA GLU A 128 8.16 2.52 -9.29
C GLU A 128 8.58 3.59 -10.29
N SER A 129 8.21 4.86 -10.08
CA SER A 129 8.44 5.92 -11.05
C SER A 129 9.93 6.14 -11.36
N THR A 130 10.25 6.22 -12.65
CA THR A 130 11.58 6.57 -13.16
C THR A 130 11.66 8.00 -13.71
N THR A 131 10.55 8.74 -13.68
CA THR A 131 10.44 10.08 -14.28
C THR A 131 10.27 11.20 -13.26
N LEU A 132 9.74 10.89 -12.08
CA LEU A 132 9.62 11.86 -10.98
C LEU A 132 11.01 12.28 -10.47
N LYS A 133 11.18 13.58 -10.21
CA LYS A 133 12.35 14.13 -9.52
C LYS A 133 12.02 14.27 -8.03
N HIS A 134 12.84 13.68 -7.18
CA HIS A 134 12.59 13.64 -5.73
C HIS A 134 13.91 13.58 -4.93
N GLY A 135 13.88 14.06 -3.69
CA GLY A 135 14.88 13.76 -2.68
C GLY A 135 14.78 12.29 -2.24
N PRO A 136 15.45 11.88 -1.15
CA PRO A 136 15.25 10.54 -0.59
C PRO A 136 13.79 10.31 -0.27
N VAL A 137 13.24 9.14 -0.64
CA VAL A 137 11.86 8.72 -0.34
C VAL A 137 11.91 7.38 0.36
N GLU A 138 11.15 7.26 1.43
CA GLU A 138 10.88 6.02 2.12
C GLU A 138 9.37 5.75 2.07
N ALA A 139 8.97 4.52 1.83
CA ALA A 139 7.59 4.12 2.04
C ALA A 139 7.52 3.19 3.26
N LEU A 140 6.67 3.53 4.23
CA LEU A 140 6.37 2.73 5.41
C LEU A 140 4.97 2.15 5.25
N PHE A 141 4.89 0.84 5.12
CA PHE A 141 3.64 0.10 5.05
C PHE A 141 3.42 -0.66 6.34
N THR A 142 2.48 -0.19 7.16
CA THR A 142 2.20 -0.77 8.47
C THR A 142 1.16 -1.89 8.39
N VAL A 143 1.13 -2.74 9.42
CA VAL A 143 0.18 -3.85 9.57
C VAL A 143 -0.77 -3.59 10.73
N ASP A 144 -1.96 -4.25 10.69
CA ASP A 144 -2.96 -4.27 11.76
C ASP A 144 -3.32 -2.86 12.29
N GLU A 145 -3.57 -1.92 11.38
CA GLU A 145 -3.98 -0.56 11.74
C GLU A 145 -5.41 -0.57 12.31
N GLU A 146 -6.33 -1.20 11.59
CA GLU A 146 -7.78 -1.16 11.78
C GLU A 146 -8.26 -1.81 13.10
N THR A 147 -7.43 -2.63 13.75
CA THR A 147 -7.84 -3.32 15.00
C THR A 147 -7.00 -2.96 16.21
N GLY A 148 -5.77 -2.47 16.04
CA GLY A 148 -4.92 -2.20 17.18
C GLY A 148 -3.66 -1.38 16.91
N MET A 149 -3.43 -0.97 15.67
CA MET A 149 -2.23 -0.21 15.25
C MET A 149 -0.92 -0.93 15.65
N THR A 150 -0.94 -2.28 15.63
CA THR A 150 0.18 -3.11 16.10
C THR A 150 1.46 -2.78 15.36
N GLY A 151 1.37 -2.57 14.04
CA GLY A 151 2.50 -2.18 13.22
C GLY A 151 3.10 -0.84 13.63
N ALA A 152 2.26 0.19 13.78
CA ALA A 152 2.72 1.52 14.15
C ALA A 152 3.36 1.56 15.55
N PHE A 153 2.75 0.91 16.54
CA PHE A 153 3.31 0.82 17.90
C PHE A 153 4.57 -0.05 17.98
N GLY A 154 4.70 -1.04 17.10
CA GLY A 154 5.85 -1.94 17.07
C GLY A 154 7.06 -1.39 16.33
N LEU A 155 6.92 -0.30 15.58
CA LEU A 155 8.00 0.31 14.80
C LEU A 155 9.15 0.74 15.71
N LYS A 156 10.37 0.28 15.41
CA LYS A 156 11.56 0.61 16.18
C LYS A 156 12.23 1.89 15.69
N PRO A 157 12.83 2.69 16.60
CA PRO A 157 13.65 3.84 16.22
C PRO A 157 14.81 3.43 15.32
N GLY A 158 15.17 4.31 14.38
CA GLY A 158 16.35 4.15 13.51
C GLY A 158 16.11 3.34 12.23
N LEU A 159 14.87 2.95 11.94
CA LEU A 159 14.51 2.30 10.68
C LEU A 159 14.21 3.31 9.57
N LEU A 160 13.78 4.51 9.93
CA LEU A 160 13.45 5.61 9.01
C LEU A 160 14.44 6.76 9.17
N ASP A 161 14.79 7.38 8.06
CA ASP A 161 15.73 8.51 7.98
C ASP A 161 15.05 9.82 7.52
N GLY A 162 13.80 9.75 7.04
CA GLY A 162 13.09 10.88 6.45
C GLY A 162 12.76 12.00 7.44
N ASP A 163 12.82 13.25 6.97
CA ASP A 163 12.54 14.47 7.74
C ASP A 163 11.04 14.82 7.81
N VAL A 164 10.27 14.34 6.84
CA VAL A 164 8.85 14.66 6.66
C VAL A 164 8.04 13.38 6.53
N LEU A 165 7.03 13.22 7.36
CA LEU A 165 6.09 12.11 7.29
C LEU A 165 4.78 12.59 6.64
N ILE A 166 4.33 11.88 5.61
CA ILE A 166 3.03 12.05 4.97
C ILE A 166 2.20 10.82 5.28
N LEU A 167 1.13 11.01 6.03
CA LEU A 167 0.14 9.99 6.34
C LEU A 167 -0.96 10.04 5.27
N SER A 168 -1.34 8.90 4.75
CA SER A 168 -2.44 8.76 3.78
C SER A 168 -3.64 8.06 4.41
#